data_5048d01adf032a7e97f8d879a0010bae
#
_entry.id   5048d01adf032a7e97f8d879a0010bae
#
_cell.length_a   1.000
_cell.length_b   1.000
_cell.length_c   1.000
_cell.angle_alpha   90.00
_cell.angle_beta   90.00
_cell.angle_gamma   90.00
#
_symmetry.space_group_name_H-M   'P 1'
#
loop_
_entity.id
_entity.type
_entity.pdbx_description
1 polymer ?
#
loop_
_entity_poly.entity_id
_entity_poly.type
_entity_poly.pdbx_seq_one_letter_code
_entity_poly.pdbx_strand_id
1 'polypeptide(L)' 'MMIDYDIKYIDKEGDHQDFVVTSIDARTAMNNLFELCPDARRIISCKPQPMFND' A
#
# COMPACT_ATOMS: atom_id res chain seq x y z
N MET A 1 -3.89 -9.42 -14.04
CA MET A 1 -2.46 -9.19 -13.83
C MET A 1 -2.27 -8.51 -12.49
N MET A 2 -1.31 -9.01 -11.71
CA MET A 2 -1.08 -8.45 -10.38
C MET A 2 0.06 -7.44 -10.44
N ILE A 3 -0.09 -6.38 -9.68
CA ILE A 3 0.88 -5.29 -9.62
C ILE A 3 1.23 -5.05 -8.16
N ASP A 4 2.50 -4.78 -7.90
CA ASP A 4 2.94 -4.41 -6.56
C ASP A 4 2.72 -2.92 -6.38
N TYR A 5 2.04 -2.55 -5.31
CA TYR A 5 1.80 -1.15 -4.98
C TYR A 5 2.55 -0.79 -3.71
N ASP A 6 3.33 0.28 -3.79
CA ASP A 6 4.01 0.81 -2.62
C ASP A 6 3.08 1.82 -1.97
N ILE A 7 2.58 1.50 -0.79
CA ILE A 7 1.60 2.33 -0.13
C ILE A 7 2.23 2.97 1.10
N LYS A 8 2.15 4.29 1.15
CA LYS A 8 2.60 5.04 2.31
C LYS A 8 1.40 5.45 3.12
N TYR A 9 1.45 5.19 4.40
CA TYR A 9 0.31 5.50 5.26
C TYR A 9 0.77 6.00 6.61
N ILE A 10 -0.17 6.57 7.35
CA ILE A 10 0.06 7.03 8.71
C ILE A 10 -0.67 6.06 9.63
N ASP A 11 0.04 5.56 10.64
CA ASP A 11 -0.57 4.63 11.58
C ASP A 11 -1.26 5.37 12.73
N LYS A 12 -1.80 4.61 13.67
CA LYS A 12 -2.57 5.18 14.77
C LYS A 12 -1.75 6.07 15.66
N GLU A 13 -0.44 5.88 15.68
CA GLU A 13 0.45 6.69 16.50
C GLU A 13 0.95 7.92 15.77
N GLY A 14 0.53 8.11 14.53
CA GLY A 14 0.95 9.25 13.75
C GLY A 14 2.26 9.05 13.02
N ASP A 15 2.79 7.84 13.02
CA ASP A 15 4.03 7.55 12.34
C ASP A 15 3.81 7.19 10.88
N HIS A 16 4.77 7.55 10.05
CA HIS A 16 4.72 7.24 8.62
C HIS A 16 5.27 5.85 8.39
N GLN A 17 4.52 5.03 7.68
CA GLN A 17 4.88 3.66 7.39
C GLN A 17 4.76 3.37 5.90
N ASP A 18 5.50 2.38 5.44
CA ASP A 18 5.44 1.90 4.06
C ASP A 18 5.08 0.43 4.05
N PHE A 19 4.28 0.04 3.08
CA PHE A 19 3.93 -1.36 2.94
C PHE A 19 3.62 -1.65 1.48
N VAL A 20 4.06 -2.81 0.99
CA VAL A 20 3.82 -3.20 -0.40
C VAL A 20 2.68 -4.20 -0.44
N VAL A 21 1.70 -3.91 -1.27
CA VAL A 21 0.54 -4.79 -1.46
C VAL A 21 0.46 -5.16 -2.94
N THR A 22 0.36 -6.44 -3.21
CA THR A 22 0.20 -6.93 -4.58
C THR A 22 -1.30 -7.08 -4.86
N SER A 23 -1.75 -6.45 -5.94
CA SER A 23 -3.18 -6.44 -6.23
C SER A 23 -3.41 -6.20 -7.71
N ILE A 24 -4.68 -6.28 -8.12
CA ILE A 24 -5.04 -6.07 -9.52
C ILE A 24 -5.13 -4.58 -9.86
N ASP A 25 -5.42 -3.74 -8.88
CA ASP A 25 -5.48 -2.30 -9.11
C ASP A 25 -5.24 -1.56 -7.79
N ALA A 26 -5.10 -0.25 -7.90
CA ALA A 26 -4.74 0.57 -6.74
C ALA A 26 -5.85 0.59 -5.69
N ARG A 27 -7.10 0.64 -6.13
CA ARG A 27 -8.21 0.70 -5.18
C ARG A 27 -8.25 -0.56 -4.32
N THR A 28 -8.12 -1.73 -4.96
CA THR A 28 -8.12 -2.98 -4.22
C THR A 28 -6.91 -3.06 -3.30
N ALA A 29 -5.77 -2.57 -3.76
CA ALA A 29 -4.57 -2.56 -2.93
C ALA A 29 -4.79 -1.73 -1.67
N MET A 30 -5.40 -0.57 -1.80
CA MET A 30 -5.65 0.29 -0.65
C MET A 30 -6.63 -0.34 0.33
N ASN A 31 -7.67 -0.98 -0.20
CA ASN A 31 -8.62 -1.68 0.66
C ASN A 31 -7.94 -2.81 1.41
N ASN A 32 -7.08 -3.55 0.72
CA ASN A 32 -6.39 -4.67 1.35
C ASN A 32 -5.40 -4.19 2.40
N LEU A 33 -4.82 -3.01 2.20
CA LEU A 33 -3.88 -2.49 3.17
C LEU A 33 -4.51 -2.39 4.55
N PHE A 34 -5.74 -1.90 4.62
CA PHE A 34 -6.39 -1.72 5.92
C PHE A 34 -6.67 -3.05 6.60
N GLU A 35 -6.80 -4.12 5.82
CA GLU A 35 -6.96 -5.45 6.40
C GLU A 35 -5.64 -6.04 6.84
N LEU A 36 -4.59 -5.79 6.07
CA LEU A 36 -3.28 -6.32 6.39
C LEU A 36 -2.58 -5.54 7.49
N CYS A 37 -2.89 -4.25 7.59
CA CYS A 37 -2.29 -3.37 8.57
C CYS A 37 -3.40 -2.72 9.40
N PRO A 38 -3.87 -3.40 10.44
CA PRO A 38 -4.98 -2.85 11.25
C PRO A 38 -4.66 -1.52 11.90
N ASP A 39 -3.38 -1.21 12.06
CA ASP A 39 -2.99 0.05 12.65
C ASP A 39 -2.99 1.20 11.64
N ALA A 40 -3.21 0.92 10.37
CA ALA A 40 -3.22 1.98 9.38
C ALA A 40 -4.42 2.89 9.62
N ARG A 41 -4.15 4.18 9.62
CA ARG A 41 -5.17 5.17 9.86
C ARG A 41 -5.56 5.88 8.58
N ARG A 42 -4.57 6.26 7.79
CA ARG A 42 -4.82 7.02 6.58
C ARG A 42 -3.74 6.74 5.56
N ILE A 43 -4.13 6.59 4.31
CA ILE A 43 -3.19 6.38 3.23
C ILE A 43 -2.78 7.73 2.68
N ILE A 44 -1.47 7.94 2.53
CA ILE A 44 -0.92 9.15 1.96
C ILE A 44 -0.74 8.99 0.46
N SER A 45 -0.18 7.86 0.03
CA SER A 45 0.04 7.63 -1.39
C SER A 45 0.02 6.14 -1.68
N CYS A 46 -0.31 5.82 -2.92
CA CYS A 46 -0.34 4.44 -3.39
C CYS A 46 0.20 4.47 -4.81
N LYS A 47 1.40 3.94 -5.00
CA LYS A 47 2.06 4.01 -6.30
C LYS A 47 2.42 2.62 -6.78
N PRO A 48 2.17 2.32 -8.04
CA PRO A 48 2.62 1.05 -8.58
C PRO A 48 4.14 1.03 -8.64
N GLN A 49 4.71 -0.10 -8.24
CA GLN A 49 6.14 -0.28 -8.35
C GLN A 49 6.46 -0.87 -9.70
N PRO A 50 7.38 -0.27 -10.42
CA PRO A 50 7.76 -0.86 -11.71
C PRO A 50 8.44 -2.18 -11.47
N MET A 51 8.20 -3.11 -12.36
CA MET A 51 8.92 -4.35 -12.34
C MET A 51 10.14 -4.18 -13.20
N PHE A 52 11.27 -4.27 -12.58
CA PHE A 52 12.50 -4.11 -13.31
C PHE A 52 13.10 -5.42 -13.64
N ASN A 53 13.53 -5.52 -14.84
CA ASN A 53 14.28 -6.65 -15.24
C ASN A 53 15.52 -6.17 -15.88
N ASP A 54 16.42 -5.84 -15.22
CA ASP A 54 17.60 -5.32 -15.86
C ASP A 54 18.59 -6.31 -16.27
#